data_d747ae170567683441c74a41cbd1c7a3
#
_entry.id   d747ae170567683441c74a41cbd1c7a3
#
_cell.length_a   1.000
_cell.length_b   1.000
_cell.length_c   1.000
_cell.angle_alpha   90.00
_cell.angle_beta   90.00
_cell.angle_gamma   90.00
#
_symmetry.space_group_name_H-M   'P 1'
#
loop_
_entity.id
_entity.type
_entity.pdbx_description
1 polymer ?
#
loop_
_entity_poly.entity_id
_entity_poly.type
_entity_poly.pdbx_seq_one_letter_code
_entity_poly.pdbx_strand_id
1 'polypeptide(L)'
;MEKRFLELFSGCQSAHGQTTVLDAQRNGKTKANSITVRTPLTIELIKEHLSGKKGIGAIPIREDNLCQFAALDIDDYNLDLLMLRKKVSRLELPLVMCRSKSGGAHLYLFMTEFIPAAEIRDKLAEMASALGFGSCELFPKQDTVKAERGDLGSWINLPYQNSEYTTRYALDEGADSLTL
;
A
#
# COMPACT_ATOMS: atom_id res chain seq x y z
N MET A 1 9.76 -7.74 -14.27
CA MET A 1 9.29 -7.58 -12.89
C MET A 1 8.84 -6.14 -12.62
N GLU A 2 9.72 -5.15 -12.67
CA GLU A 2 9.46 -3.76 -12.27
C GLU A 2 8.32 -3.08 -13.06
N LYS A 3 8.22 -3.37 -14.36
CA LYS A 3 7.14 -2.86 -15.21
C LYS A 3 5.77 -3.36 -14.69
N ARG A 4 5.68 -4.68 -14.40
CA ARG A 4 4.45 -5.27 -13.87
C ARG A 4 4.10 -4.71 -12.48
N PHE A 5 5.12 -4.47 -11.66
CA PHE A 5 4.94 -3.86 -10.35
C PHE A 5 4.39 -2.44 -10.47
N LEU A 6 4.95 -1.62 -11.38
CA LEU A 6 4.45 -0.28 -11.67
C LEU A 6 3.00 -0.29 -12.19
N GLU A 7 2.66 -1.25 -13.05
CA GLU A 7 1.30 -1.43 -13.58
C GLU A 7 0.29 -1.74 -12.46
N LEU A 8 0.64 -2.64 -11.53
CA LEU A 8 -0.23 -3.02 -10.41
C LEU A 8 -0.54 -1.84 -9.48
N PHE A 9 0.45 -0.96 -9.25
CA PHE A 9 0.31 0.20 -8.39
C PHE A 9 0.07 1.50 -9.17
N SER A 10 -0.55 1.38 -10.34
CA SER A 10 -0.92 2.54 -11.16
C SER A 10 -2.02 3.37 -10.49
N GLY A 11 -1.67 4.59 -10.12
CA GLY A 11 -2.55 5.56 -9.47
C GLY A 11 -2.26 6.98 -9.96
N CYS A 12 -2.10 7.93 -9.05
CA CYS A 12 -1.77 9.32 -9.35
C CYS A 12 -0.57 9.43 -10.32
N GLN A 13 -0.74 10.21 -11.38
CA GLN A 13 0.25 10.36 -12.44
C GLN A 13 1.23 11.52 -12.20
N SER A 14 0.96 12.37 -11.19
CA SER A 14 1.72 13.61 -10.94
C SER A 14 2.50 13.59 -9.63
N ALA A 15 2.32 12.57 -8.79
CA ALA A 15 2.99 12.51 -7.49
C ALA A 15 3.13 11.09 -6.95
N HIS A 16 4.09 10.90 -6.04
CA HIS A 16 4.29 9.66 -5.28
C HIS A 16 4.77 9.96 -3.86
N GLY A 17 4.67 8.97 -2.98
CA GLY A 17 5.25 9.03 -1.65
C GLY A 17 6.73 8.59 -1.66
N GLN A 18 7.57 9.24 -0.86
CA GLN A 18 8.94 8.81 -0.63
C GLN A 18 9.25 8.81 0.86
N THR A 19 9.85 7.72 1.32
CA THR A 19 10.35 7.56 2.68
C THR A 19 11.86 7.41 2.65
N THR A 20 12.57 8.29 3.35
CA THR A 20 14.02 8.18 3.56
C THR A 20 14.26 7.80 5.02
N VAL A 21 15.02 6.74 5.24
CA VAL A 21 15.46 6.35 6.58
C VAL A 21 16.59 7.28 6.98
N LEU A 22 16.39 8.07 8.02
CA LEU A 22 17.44 8.83 8.67
C LEU A 22 18.16 7.92 9.66
N ASP A 23 19.47 8.14 9.90
CA ASP A 23 20.33 7.30 10.71
C ASP A 23 19.68 6.80 12.01
N ALA A 24 20.00 5.55 12.39
CA ALA A 24 19.48 4.91 13.59
C ALA A 24 19.83 5.74 14.84
N GLN A 25 18.82 6.24 15.54
CA GLN A 25 19.03 6.89 16.83
C GLN A 25 19.41 5.84 17.91
N ARG A 26 20.19 6.25 18.89
CA ARG A 26 20.71 5.43 20.02
C ARG A 26 19.68 4.60 20.79
N ASN A 27 18.37 4.80 20.56
CA ASN A 27 17.25 4.14 21.26
C ASN A 27 16.52 3.10 20.39
N GLY A 28 17.11 2.61 19.30
CA GLY A 28 16.50 1.55 18.46
C GLY A 28 15.30 1.98 17.60
N LYS A 29 14.85 3.24 17.70
CA LYS A 29 13.82 3.79 16.81
C LYS A 29 14.46 4.46 15.60
N THR A 30 14.26 3.91 14.44
CA THR A 30 14.69 4.51 13.17
C THR A 30 13.77 5.68 12.84
N LYS A 31 14.32 6.90 12.79
CA LYS A 31 13.56 8.06 12.34
C LYS A 31 13.48 8.04 10.82
N ALA A 32 12.28 8.00 10.27
CA ALA A 32 12.04 8.10 8.84
C ALA A 32 11.41 9.46 8.52
N ASN A 33 11.88 10.09 7.45
CA ASN A 33 11.25 11.26 6.87
C ASN A 33 10.38 10.82 5.69
N SER A 34 9.09 11.14 5.75
CA SER A 34 8.09 10.77 4.74
C SER A 34 7.56 12.03 4.08
N ILE A 35 7.71 12.13 2.76
CA ILE A 35 7.33 13.30 1.97
C ILE A 35 6.53 12.87 0.73
N THR A 36 5.69 13.79 0.23
CA THR A 36 5.09 13.66 -1.10
C THR A 36 5.97 14.38 -2.12
N VAL A 37 6.40 13.65 -3.14
CA VAL A 37 7.20 14.16 -4.25
C VAL A 37 6.28 14.38 -5.45
N ARG A 38 6.26 15.61 -6.00
CA ARG A 38 5.39 16.00 -7.11
C ARG A 38 6.02 15.66 -8.46
N THR A 39 6.30 14.39 -8.66
CA THR A 39 6.73 13.80 -9.93
C THR A 39 6.10 12.42 -10.09
N PRO A 40 5.92 11.94 -11.34
CA PRO A 40 5.38 10.60 -11.59
C PRO A 40 6.16 9.49 -10.88
N LEU A 41 5.46 8.42 -10.53
CA LEU A 41 6.10 7.15 -10.18
C LEU A 41 6.68 6.52 -11.46
N THR A 42 7.96 6.14 -11.45
CA THR A 42 8.67 5.60 -12.61
C THR A 42 9.25 4.22 -12.35
N ILE A 43 9.64 3.52 -13.42
CA ILE A 43 10.31 2.21 -13.32
C ILE A 43 11.62 2.34 -12.54
N GLU A 44 12.36 3.44 -12.70
CA GLU A 44 13.62 3.70 -11.99
C GLU A 44 13.39 3.83 -10.49
N LEU A 45 12.33 4.52 -10.08
CA LEU A 45 11.93 4.61 -8.67
C LEU A 45 11.52 3.24 -8.10
N ILE A 46 10.83 2.40 -8.88
CA ILE A 46 10.52 1.03 -8.47
C ILE A 46 11.81 0.21 -8.31
N LYS A 47 12.79 0.33 -9.22
CA LYS A 47 14.10 -0.33 -9.07
C LYS A 47 14.83 0.12 -7.79
N GLU A 48 14.82 1.42 -7.50
CA GLU A 48 15.40 1.96 -6.26
C GLU A 48 14.68 1.45 -5.00
N HIS A 49 13.35 1.28 -5.07
CA HIS A 49 12.56 0.70 -4.00
C HIS A 49 12.91 -0.76 -3.75
N LEU A 50 12.88 -1.59 -4.80
CA LEU A 50 13.17 -3.02 -4.72
C LEU A 50 14.62 -3.30 -4.30
N SER A 51 15.57 -2.41 -4.65
CA SER A 51 16.96 -2.50 -4.20
C SER A 51 17.22 -1.92 -2.81
N GLY A 52 16.20 -1.37 -2.14
CA GLY A 52 16.31 -0.81 -0.80
C GLY A 52 16.89 0.61 -0.71
N LYS A 53 17.24 1.24 -1.83
CA LYS A 53 17.80 2.60 -1.85
C LYS A 53 16.81 3.66 -1.39
N LYS A 54 15.52 3.48 -1.72
CA LYS A 54 14.42 4.39 -1.35
C LYS A 54 13.19 3.61 -0.91
N GLY A 55 12.46 4.12 0.07
CA GLY A 55 11.09 3.69 0.33
C GLY A 55 10.14 4.47 -0.55
N ILE A 56 9.35 3.79 -1.37
CA ILE A 56 8.37 4.41 -2.27
C ILE A 56 6.95 4.08 -1.80
N GLY A 57 6.06 5.07 -1.96
CA GLY A 57 4.62 4.91 -1.78
C GLY A 57 3.88 5.31 -3.05
N ALA A 58 2.73 4.71 -3.28
CA ALA A 58 1.84 5.07 -4.38
C ALA A 58 0.54 5.69 -3.86
N ILE A 59 0.00 6.63 -4.62
CA ILE A 59 -1.28 7.29 -4.35
C ILE A 59 -2.34 6.59 -5.19
N PRO A 60 -3.32 5.88 -4.60
CA PRO A 60 -4.29 5.10 -5.38
C PRO A 60 -5.21 5.97 -6.25
N ILE A 61 -5.68 7.10 -5.71
CA ILE A 61 -6.61 7.99 -6.42
C ILE A 61 -5.87 8.85 -7.45
N ARG A 62 -6.37 8.82 -8.67
CA ARG A 62 -5.89 9.60 -9.81
C ARG A 62 -6.55 10.99 -9.84
N GLU A 63 -6.05 11.82 -10.77
CA GLU A 63 -6.56 13.18 -11.02
C GLU A 63 -8.02 13.19 -11.51
N ASP A 64 -8.50 12.09 -12.09
CA ASP A 64 -9.89 11.87 -12.55
C ASP A 64 -10.78 11.21 -11.48
N ASN A 65 -10.29 11.08 -10.24
CA ASN A 65 -10.96 10.45 -9.10
C ASN A 65 -11.23 8.94 -9.27
N LEU A 66 -10.50 8.27 -10.16
CA LEU A 66 -10.57 6.84 -10.36
C LEU A 66 -9.38 6.14 -9.69
N CYS A 67 -9.56 4.85 -9.36
CA CYS A 67 -8.54 3.98 -8.78
C CYS A 67 -8.47 2.65 -9.54
N GLN A 68 -7.27 2.10 -9.68
CA GLN A 68 -7.06 0.74 -10.17
C GLN A 68 -6.47 -0.18 -9.10
N PHE A 69 -6.02 0.38 -8.00
CA PHE A 69 -5.71 -0.35 -6.78
C PHE A 69 -6.19 0.42 -5.57
N ALA A 70 -6.36 -0.29 -4.46
CA ALA A 70 -6.74 0.27 -3.18
C ALA A 70 -6.13 -0.57 -2.06
N ALA A 71 -6.19 -0.11 -0.81
CA ALA A 71 -5.65 -0.89 0.30
C ALA A 71 -6.34 -0.60 1.63
N LEU A 72 -6.33 -1.61 2.51
CA LEU A 72 -6.55 -1.46 3.94
C LEU A 72 -5.18 -1.40 4.63
N ASP A 73 -5.01 -0.49 5.58
CA ASP A 73 -3.80 -0.40 6.41
C ASP A 73 -4.16 -0.74 7.87
N ILE A 74 -3.74 -1.92 8.31
CA ILE A 74 -4.02 -2.44 9.64
C ILE A 74 -2.75 -2.27 10.49
N ASP A 75 -2.74 -1.22 11.29
CA ASP A 75 -1.65 -0.86 12.21
C ASP A 75 -1.83 -1.51 13.59
N ASP A 76 -1.88 -2.84 13.62
CA ASP A 76 -1.87 -3.62 14.86
C ASP A 76 -0.52 -4.37 14.99
N TYR A 77 0.30 -3.98 15.96
CA TYR A 77 1.63 -4.58 16.16
C TYR A 77 1.58 -6.02 16.71
N ASN A 78 0.44 -6.45 17.24
CA ASN A 78 0.20 -7.79 17.76
C ASN A 78 -0.64 -8.65 16.80
N LEU A 79 -0.75 -8.23 15.54
CA LEU A 79 -1.59 -8.87 14.54
C LEU A 79 -1.14 -10.32 14.29
N ASP A 80 -2.06 -11.26 14.48
CA ASP A 80 -1.87 -12.63 14.04
C ASP A 80 -2.12 -12.71 12.51
N LEU A 81 -1.01 -12.63 11.77
CA LEU A 81 -1.03 -12.63 10.30
C LEU A 81 -1.63 -13.92 9.73
N LEU A 82 -1.39 -15.07 10.36
CA LEU A 82 -1.95 -16.35 9.91
C LEU A 82 -3.47 -16.38 10.10
N MET A 83 -3.96 -15.94 11.24
CA MET A 83 -5.40 -15.86 11.50
C MET A 83 -6.09 -14.88 10.55
N LEU A 84 -5.48 -13.71 10.32
CA LEU A 84 -6.01 -12.74 9.35
C LEU A 84 -6.03 -13.32 7.93
N ARG A 85 -4.94 -13.97 7.49
CA ARG A 85 -4.86 -14.58 6.15
C ARG A 85 -5.93 -15.66 5.96
N LYS A 86 -6.14 -16.53 6.97
CA LYS A 86 -7.22 -17.54 6.96
C LYS A 86 -8.61 -16.88 6.89
N LYS A 87 -8.80 -15.74 7.56
CA LYS A 87 -10.07 -15.01 7.52
C LYS A 87 -10.32 -14.40 6.15
N VAL A 88 -9.30 -13.81 5.51
CA VAL A 88 -9.38 -13.33 4.12
C VAL A 88 -9.79 -14.44 3.17
N SER A 89 -9.14 -15.62 3.24
CA SER A 89 -9.48 -16.78 2.42
C SER A 89 -10.89 -17.31 2.69
N ARG A 90 -11.29 -17.47 3.96
CA ARG A 90 -12.61 -17.99 4.33
C ARG A 90 -13.76 -17.09 3.85
N LEU A 91 -13.53 -15.79 3.81
CA LEU A 91 -14.49 -14.80 3.33
C LEU A 91 -14.38 -14.57 1.83
N GLU A 92 -13.50 -15.30 1.14
CA GLU A 92 -13.25 -15.19 -0.30
C GLU A 92 -12.99 -13.74 -0.76
N LEU A 93 -12.32 -12.94 0.10
CA LEU A 93 -12.03 -11.56 -0.22
C LEU A 93 -10.86 -11.49 -1.22
N PRO A 94 -10.99 -10.70 -2.30
CA PRO A 94 -9.96 -10.58 -3.35
C PRO A 94 -8.81 -9.65 -2.90
N LEU A 95 -8.25 -9.92 -1.72
CA LEU A 95 -7.24 -9.09 -1.08
C LEU A 95 -5.89 -9.80 -1.08
N VAL A 96 -4.88 -9.14 -1.61
CA VAL A 96 -3.47 -9.54 -1.49
C VAL A 96 -2.92 -8.97 -0.19
N MET A 97 -2.62 -9.84 0.76
CA MET A 97 -2.11 -9.45 2.06
C MET A 97 -0.60 -9.36 2.06
N CYS A 98 -0.07 -8.20 2.46
CA CYS A 98 1.36 -7.97 2.65
C CYS A 98 1.62 -7.56 4.10
N ARG A 99 2.73 -8.04 4.65
CA ARG A 99 3.19 -7.56 5.96
C ARG A 99 3.61 -6.10 5.86
N SER A 100 3.19 -5.26 6.81
CA SER A 100 3.63 -3.86 6.89
C SER A 100 4.98 -3.71 7.60
N LYS A 101 5.59 -2.53 7.51
CA LYS A 101 6.87 -2.23 8.17
C LYS A 101 6.81 -2.38 9.69
N SER A 102 5.70 -2.02 10.28
CA SER A 102 5.47 -1.98 11.74
C SER A 102 5.07 -3.33 12.32
N GLY A 103 4.84 -4.35 11.49
CA GLY A 103 4.37 -5.68 11.91
C GLY A 103 2.87 -5.90 11.72
N GLY A 104 2.09 -4.87 11.36
CA GLY A 104 0.72 -4.99 10.90
C GLY A 104 0.63 -5.50 9.45
N ALA A 105 -0.45 -5.17 8.75
CA ALA A 105 -0.69 -5.63 7.39
C ALA A 105 -1.25 -4.54 6.47
N HIS A 106 -0.80 -4.53 5.22
CA HIS A 106 -1.48 -3.87 4.12
C HIS A 106 -2.21 -4.94 3.30
N LEU A 107 -3.51 -4.77 3.09
CA LEU A 107 -4.31 -5.66 2.25
C LEU A 107 -4.68 -4.89 0.99
N TYR A 108 -4.09 -5.29 -0.13
CA TYR A 108 -4.28 -4.63 -1.42
C TYR A 108 -5.43 -5.25 -2.20
N LEU A 109 -6.28 -4.40 -2.75
CA LEU A 109 -7.30 -4.72 -3.73
C LEU A 109 -6.83 -4.21 -5.09
N PHE A 110 -6.77 -5.08 -6.10
CA PHE A 110 -6.44 -4.72 -7.47
C PHE A 110 -7.66 -4.90 -8.36
N MET A 111 -7.95 -3.91 -9.19
CA MET A 111 -9.07 -3.93 -10.12
C MET A 111 -8.58 -4.08 -11.56
N THR A 112 -9.38 -4.72 -12.39
CA THR A 112 -9.12 -4.86 -13.83
C THR A 112 -9.44 -3.57 -14.60
N GLU A 113 -10.30 -2.74 -14.02
CA GLU A 113 -10.76 -1.47 -14.58
C GLU A 113 -10.55 -0.34 -13.58
N PHE A 114 -10.60 0.90 -14.07
CA PHE A 114 -10.63 2.08 -13.20
C PHE A 114 -12.01 2.29 -12.61
N ILE A 115 -12.11 2.32 -11.29
CA ILE A 115 -13.36 2.45 -10.53
C ILE A 115 -13.36 3.77 -9.75
N PRO A 116 -14.51 4.46 -9.60
CA PRO A 116 -14.60 5.66 -8.76
C PRO A 116 -14.09 5.43 -7.33
N ALA A 117 -13.28 6.35 -6.83
CA ALA A 117 -12.66 6.22 -5.49
C ALA A 117 -13.72 6.06 -4.39
N ALA A 118 -14.86 6.75 -4.47
CA ALA A 118 -15.96 6.61 -3.51
C ALA A 118 -16.48 5.17 -3.44
N GLU A 119 -16.76 4.54 -4.60
CA GLU A 119 -17.25 3.15 -4.66
C GLU A 119 -16.24 2.16 -4.06
N ILE A 120 -14.96 2.34 -4.37
CA ILE A 120 -13.89 1.48 -3.83
C ILE A 120 -13.76 1.65 -2.33
N ARG A 121 -13.88 2.87 -1.80
CA ARG A 121 -13.84 3.13 -0.36
C ARG A 121 -15.00 2.44 0.37
N ASP A 122 -16.20 2.47 -0.19
CA ASP A 122 -17.36 1.77 0.37
C ASP A 122 -17.09 0.26 0.43
N LYS A 123 -16.57 -0.33 -0.65
CA LYS A 123 -16.20 -1.74 -0.69
C LYS A 123 -15.09 -2.10 0.30
N LEU A 124 -14.06 -1.25 0.43
CA LEU A 124 -13.01 -1.46 1.42
C LEU A 124 -13.57 -1.40 2.85
N ALA A 125 -14.50 -0.48 3.14
CA ALA A 125 -15.13 -0.38 4.46
C ALA A 125 -15.96 -1.63 4.81
N GLU A 126 -16.69 -2.20 3.84
CA GLU A 126 -17.40 -3.46 3.98
C GLU A 126 -16.43 -4.61 4.29
N MET A 127 -15.33 -4.73 3.52
CA MET A 127 -14.31 -5.76 3.71
C MET A 127 -13.60 -5.60 5.06
N ALA A 128 -13.21 -4.38 5.43
CA ALA A 128 -12.58 -4.07 6.72
C ALA A 128 -13.49 -4.49 7.89
N SER A 129 -14.79 -4.15 7.81
CA SER A 129 -15.78 -4.52 8.82
C SER A 129 -15.95 -6.03 8.92
N ALA A 130 -16.03 -6.74 7.79
CA ALA A 130 -16.12 -8.20 7.75
C ALA A 130 -14.87 -8.87 8.37
N LEU A 131 -13.69 -8.25 8.19
CA LEU A 131 -12.44 -8.69 8.81
C LEU A 131 -12.33 -8.33 10.29
N GLY A 132 -13.22 -7.48 10.83
CA GLY A 132 -13.16 -7.00 12.21
C GLY A 132 -12.23 -5.80 12.41
N PHE A 133 -11.85 -5.12 11.34
CA PHE A 133 -10.96 -3.95 11.35
C PHE A 133 -11.64 -2.70 10.77
N GLY A 134 -12.93 -2.49 11.06
CA GLY A 134 -13.72 -1.38 10.52
C GLY A 134 -13.20 0.02 10.84
N SER A 135 -12.23 0.17 11.76
CA SER A 135 -11.56 1.43 12.08
C SER A 135 -10.18 1.59 11.45
N CYS A 136 -9.72 0.63 10.63
CA CYS A 136 -8.42 0.74 9.96
C CYS A 136 -8.43 1.84 8.88
N GLU A 137 -7.24 2.30 8.50
CA GLU A 137 -7.14 3.28 7.42
C GLU A 137 -7.42 2.66 6.05
N LEU A 138 -8.20 3.38 5.24
CA LEU A 138 -8.55 3.01 3.86
C LEU A 138 -7.76 3.89 2.88
N PHE A 139 -7.17 3.29 1.86
CA PHE A 139 -6.52 4.00 0.76
C PHE A 139 -7.20 3.67 -0.57
N PRO A 140 -7.72 4.67 -1.30
CA PRO A 140 -7.56 6.11 -1.05
C PRO A 140 -8.27 6.58 0.24
N LYS A 141 -7.71 7.61 0.90
CA LYS A 141 -8.36 8.26 2.06
C LYS A 141 -9.47 9.23 1.62
N GLN A 142 -9.42 9.69 0.39
CA GLN A 142 -10.33 10.67 -0.19
C GLN A 142 -11.23 10.01 -1.24
N ASP A 143 -12.49 10.45 -1.30
CA ASP A 143 -13.44 10.09 -2.35
C ASP A 143 -13.18 10.88 -3.64
N THR A 144 -12.67 12.09 -3.49
CA THR A 144 -12.33 12.99 -4.59
C THR A 144 -11.09 13.83 -4.27
N VAL A 145 -10.37 14.22 -5.32
CA VAL A 145 -9.31 15.24 -5.28
C VAL A 145 -9.61 16.32 -6.32
N LYS A 146 -9.27 17.56 -6.01
CA LYS A 146 -9.40 18.70 -6.93
C LYS A 146 -8.04 18.98 -7.56
N ALA A 147 -7.70 18.20 -8.57
CA ALA A 147 -6.38 18.22 -9.22
C ALA A 147 -6.05 19.62 -9.78
N GLU A 148 -7.06 20.37 -10.25
CA GLU A 148 -6.91 21.75 -10.72
C GLU A 148 -6.48 22.74 -9.63
N ARG A 149 -6.63 22.38 -8.35
CA ARG A 149 -6.14 23.13 -7.19
C ARG A 149 -4.82 22.61 -6.65
N GLY A 150 -4.27 21.57 -7.29
CA GLY A 150 -3.07 20.89 -6.84
C GLY A 150 -3.28 19.93 -5.68
N ASP A 151 -4.53 19.53 -5.39
CA ASP A 151 -4.82 18.51 -4.39
C ASP A 151 -4.25 17.16 -4.83
N LEU A 152 -3.78 16.39 -3.87
CA LEU A 152 -3.26 15.04 -4.06
C LEU A 152 -3.93 14.10 -3.06
N GLY A 153 -4.11 12.85 -3.46
CA GLY A 153 -4.51 11.80 -2.54
C GLY A 153 -3.40 11.42 -1.55
N SER A 154 -3.79 10.70 -0.52
CA SER A 154 -2.82 10.10 0.41
C SER A 154 -2.17 8.88 -0.22
N TRP A 155 -0.88 8.68 0.04
CA TRP A 155 -0.14 7.54 -0.46
C TRP A 155 0.03 6.45 0.61
N ILE A 156 0.18 5.21 0.16
CA ILE A 156 0.51 4.05 0.98
C ILE A 156 1.88 3.52 0.56
N ASN A 157 2.67 3.05 1.53
CA ASN A 157 3.97 2.43 1.24
C ASN A 157 3.79 1.18 0.38
N LEU A 158 4.63 1.04 -0.65
CA LEU A 158 4.67 -0.17 -1.45
C LEU A 158 5.30 -1.34 -0.68
N PRO A 159 4.90 -2.59 -0.97
CA PRO A 159 5.55 -3.79 -0.45
C PRO A 159 6.91 -4.02 -1.11
N TYR A 160 7.68 -4.99 -0.61
CA TYR A 160 8.97 -5.45 -1.17
C TYR A 160 10.10 -4.42 -1.20
N GLN A 161 10.07 -3.37 -0.37
CA GLN A 161 11.25 -2.52 -0.24
C GLN A 161 12.45 -3.37 0.22
N ASN A 162 13.60 -3.26 -0.49
CA ASN A 162 14.77 -4.12 -0.29
C ASN A 162 14.41 -5.60 -0.44
N SER A 163 13.97 -5.99 -1.62
CA SER A 163 13.28 -7.26 -1.90
C SER A 163 14.05 -8.52 -1.44
N GLU A 164 15.39 -8.49 -1.43
CA GLU A 164 16.20 -9.61 -0.97
C GLU A 164 16.14 -9.83 0.55
N TYR A 165 15.89 -8.77 1.34
CA TYR A 165 15.94 -8.80 2.80
C TYR A 165 14.66 -8.22 3.44
N THR A 166 13.63 -8.03 2.65
CA THR A 166 12.40 -7.36 3.11
C THR A 166 11.63 -8.20 4.13
N THR A 167 10.99 -7.51 5.07
CA THR A 167 9.91 -8.08 5.89
C THR A 167 8.52 -7.74 5.34
N ARG A 168 8.45 -6.91 4.27
CA ARG A 168 7.21 -6.38 3.68
C ARG A 168 6.82 -7.15 2.43
N TYR A 169 6.70 -8.45 2.54
CA TYR A 169 6.37 -9.35 1.45
C TYR A 169 4.87 -9.71 1.47
N ALA A 170 4.36 -10.14 0.34
CA ALA A 170 3.04 -10.76 0.27
C ALA A 170 3.06 -12.14 0.94
N LEU A 171 1.93 -12.54 1.48
CA LEU A 171 1.74 -13.78 2.21
C LEU A 171 0.88 -14.74 1.40
N ASP A 172 1.31 -16.00 1.34
CA ASP A 172 0.50 -17.10 0.82
C ASP A 172 -0.59 -17.55 1.82
N GLU A 173 -1.27 -18.67 1.55
CA GLU A 173 -2.33 -19.17 2.42
C GLU A 173 -1.83 -19.66 3.79
N GLY A 174 -0.58 -20.07 3.89
CA GLY A 174 0.10 -20.45 5.13
C GLY A 174 0.65 -19.27 5.92
N ALA A 175 0.52 -18.06 5.42
CA ALA A 175 1.18 -16.83 5.87
C ALA A 175 2.71 -16.89 5.74
N ASP A 176 3.22 -17.73 4.82
CA ASP A 176 4.62 -17.73 4.42
C ASP A 176 4.88 -16.63 3.37
N SER A 177 6.13 -16.18 3.30
CA SER A 177 6.52 -15.12 2.37
C SER A 177 6.50 -15.60 0.92
N LEU A 178 5.84 -14.81 0.07
CA LEU A 178 5.96 -14.95 -1.38
C LEU A 178 7.17 -14.12 -1.86
N THR A 179 8.10 -14.76 -2.56
CA THR A 179 9.21 -14.07 -3.23
C THR A 179 8.74 -13.42 -4.54
N LEU A 180 9.44 -12.37 -4.98
CA LEU A 180 9.20 -11.72 -6.28
C LEU A 180 9.68 -12.57 -7.45
#